data_65542e220cd12ad0f8479d2ceab1594a
#
_entry.id   65542e220cd12ad0f8479d2ceab1594a
#
_cell.length_a   1.000
_cell.length_b   1.000
_cell.length_c   1.000
_cell.angle_alpha   90.00
_cell.angle_beta   90.00
_cell.angle_gamma   90.00
#
_symmetry.space_group_name_H-M   'P 1'
#
loop_
_entity.id
_entity.type
_entity.pdbx_description
1 polymer ?
#
loop_
_entity_poly.entity_id
_entity_poly.type
_entity_poly.pdbx_seq_one_letter_code
_entity_poly.pdbx_strand_id
1 'polypeptide(L)'
;LYQPWTASMDEGWTRWVLEQHEFPFTTLHNADVQAGTLRDRFDVILFADQQPGSIVSGNASPGTRPEYRGGIGEDGVAALKAFVASGGTLVMMGNACDLAIERFPIPVRNLKRGLTRDQHFAPGTILNVEIDTGHPLGAGVAARTYGFYNNSPFFELTEGFSSQQVSVAARY
;
A
#
# COMPACT_ATOMS: atom_id res chain seq x y z
N LEU A 1 6.79 9.15 -0.90
CA LEU A 1 5.67 8.80 -0.03
C LEU A 1 4.43 9.59 -0.46
N TYR A 2 3.33 8.90 -0.77
CA TYR A 2 2.05 9.53 -1.07
C TYR A 2 1.42 10.10 0.21
N GLN A 3 1.04 11.36 0.16
CA GLN A 3 0.34 12.07 1.23
C GLN A 3 -1.02 12.56 0.73
N PRO A 4 -2.13 11.98 1.21
CA PRO A 4 -3.46 12.48 0.89
C PRO A 4 -3.73 13.85 1.54
N TRP A 5 -4.71 14.57 1.01
CA TRP A 5 -5.22 15.78 1.67
C TRP A 5 -6.18 15.49 2.84
N THR A 6 -6.58 14.24 3.00
CA THR A 6 -7.26 13.75 4.21
C THR A 6 -6.22 13.32 5.23
N ALA A 7 -6.42 13.67 6.50
CA ALA A 7 -5.51 13.27 7.56
C ALA A 7 -5.35 11.73 7.59
N SER A 8 -4.11 11.27 7.59
CA SER A 8 -3.74 9.86 7.71
C SER A 8 -2.71 9.70 8.82
N MET A 9 -3.06 8.96 9.87
CA MET A 9 -2.15 8.65 10.97
C MET A 9 -1.03 7.73 10.49
N ASP A 10 -1.36 6.77 9.65
CA ASP A 10 -0.40 5.78 9.14
C ASP A 10 0.61 6.40 8.17
N GLU A 11 0.19 7.41 7.39
CA GLU A 11 1.14 8.20 6.59
C GLU A 11 2.11 8.96 7.51
N GLY A 12 1.60 9.59 8.56
CA GLY A 12 2.41 10.31 9.53
C GLY A 12 3.43 9.42 10.24
N TRP A 13 3.03 8.21 10.67
CA TRP A 13 3.95 7.24 11.27
C TRP A 13 4.97 6.70 10.26
N THR A 14 4.56 6.43 9.04
CA THR A 14 5.47 5.99 7.97
C THR A 14 6.51 7.07 7.68
N ARG A 15 6.08 8.31 7.55
CA ARG A 15 6.96 9.48 7.39
C ARG A 15 7.97 9.57 8.53
N TRP A 16 7.48 9.49 9.75
CA TRP A 16 8.33 9.56 10.94
C TRP A 16 9.40 8.47 10.95
N VAL A 17 9.04 7.21 10.60
CA VAL A 17 10.00 6.10 10.51
C VAL A 17 11.06 6.39 9.44
N LEU A 18 10.68 6.85 8.25
CA LEU A 18 11.62 7.19 7.19
C LEU A 18 12.57 8.31 7.64
N GLU A 19 12.06 9.35 8.31
CA GLU A 19 12.85 10.46 8.84
C GLU A 19 13.81 10.00 9.95
N GLN A 20 13.36 9.16 10.90
CA GLN A 20 14.20 8.65 11.98
C GLN A 20 15.36 7.78 11.47
N HIS A 21 15.17 7.11 10.34
CA HIS A 21 16.21 6.27 9.72
C HIS A 21 16.92 6.96 8.56
N GLU A 22 16.74 8.28 8.41
CA GLU A 22 17.41 9.12 7.40
C GLU A 22 17.20 8.63 5.96
N PHE A 23 16.06 7.98 5.67
CA PHE A 23 15.69 7.63 4.30
C PHE A 23 15.21 8.89 3.57
N PRO A 24 15.89 9.29 2.48
CA PRO A 24 15.41 10.42 1.69
C PRO A 24 14.12 10.05 0.95
N PHE A 25 13.12 10.89 1.07
CA PHE A 25 11.87 10.73 0.33
C PHE A 25 11.28 12.08 -0.08
N THR A 26 10.43 12.03 -1.09
CA THR A 26 9.66 13.19 -1.56
C THR A 26 8.19 12.95 -1.26
N THR A 27 7.51 13.99 -0.77
CA THR A 27 6.05 13.95 -0.62
C THR A 27 5.39 14.07 -1.99
N LEU A 28 4.41 13.19 -2.25
CA LEU A 28 3.56 13.19 -3.43
C LEU A 28 2.13 13.48 -3.03
N HIS A 29 1.55 14.53 -3.58
CA HIS A 29 0.12 14.80 -3.45
C HIS A 29 -0.65 14.33 -4.70
N ASN A 30 -1.98 14.45 -4.66
CA ASN A 30 -2.86 14.02 -5.73
C ASN A 30 -2.44 14.58 -7.10
N ALA A 31 -2.17 15.88 -7.18
CA ALA A 31 -1.77 16.54 -8.42
C ALA A 31 -0.44 16.01 -8.97
N ASP A 32 0.52 15.67 -8.11
CA ASP A 32 1.79 15.08 -8.52
C ASP A 32 1.60 13.72 -9.18
N VAL A 33 0.70 12.90 -8.61
CA VAL A 33 0.38 11.58 -9.17
C VAL A 33 -0.37 11.72 -10.50
N GLN A 34 -1.35 12.62 -10.56
CA GLN A 34 -2.15 12.89 -11.76
C GLN A 34 -1.32 13.46 -12.91
N ALA A 35 -0.28 14.24 -12.62
CA ALA A 35 0.59 14.83 -13.64
C ALA A 35 1.35 13.75 -14.46
N GLY A 36 1.44 12.53 -13.97
CA GLY A 36 2.19 11.46 -14.62
C GLY A 36 3.70 11.67 -14.54
N THR A 37 4.45 11.14 -15.52
CA THR A 37 5.94 11.23 -15.56
C THR A 37 6.62 10.74 -14.28
N LEU A 38 5.95 9.85 -13.54
CA LEU A 38 6.40 9.40 -12.23
C LEU A 38 7.72 8.63 -12.31
N ARG A 39 7.95 7.87 -13.39
CA ARG A 39 9.17 7.06 -13.55
C ARG A 39 10.42 7.90 -13.76
N ASP A 40 10.29 9.10 -14.30
CA ASP A 40 11.42 10.02 -14.49
C ASP A 40 11.92 10.60 -13.17
N ARG A 41 11.08 10.55 -12.14
CA ARG A 41 11.34 11.16 -10.81
C ARG A 41 11.59 10.15 -9.71
N PHE A 42 11.01 8.95 -9.82
CA PHE A 42 10.96 7.98 -8.72
C PHE A 42 11.19 6.55 -9.20
N ASP A 43 11.89 5.77 -8.40
CA ASP A 43 12.01 4.32 -8.54
C ASP A 43 10.95 3.58 -7.73
N VAL A 44 10.58 4.15 -6.59
CA VAL A 44 9.61 3.58 -5.65
C VAL A 44 8.58 4.62 -5.25
N ILE A 45 7.31 4.25 -5.25
CA ILE A 45 6.22 5.04 -4.66
C ILE A 45 5.58 4.21 -3.55
N LEU A 46 5.47 4.80 -2.37
CA LEU A 46 4.95 4.15 -1.18
C LEU A 46 3.61 4.77 -0.78
N PHE A 47 2.61 3.91 -0.55
CA PHE A 47 1.30 4.24 0.02
C PHE A 47 1.20 3.62 1.41
N ALA A 48 1.04 4.45 2.43
CA ALA A 48 0.72 4.01 3.79
C ALA A 48 -0.69 3.39 3.85
N ASP A 49 -1.04 2.79 4.99
CA ASP A 49 -2.38 2.20 5.17
C ASP A 49 -3.46 3.27 4.99
N GLN A 50 -4.33 3.05 4.01
CA GLN A 50 -5.43 3.93 3.67
C GLN A 50 -6.46 3.18 2.82
N GLN A 51 -7.74 3.50 3.01
CA GLN A 51 -8.80 2.90 2.19
C GLN A 51 -8.67 3.31 0.70
N PRO A 52 -8.86 2.40 -0.25
CA PRO A 52 -8.80 2.71 -1.69
C PRO A 52 -9.68 3.88 -2.11
N GLY A 53 -10.89 3.97 -1.56
CA GLY A 53 -11.79 5.09 -1.82
C GLY A 53 -11.22 6.45 -1.40
N SER A 54 -10.49 6.48 -0.27
CA SER A 54 -9.82 7.70 0.18
C SER A 54 -8.64 8.08 -0.71
N ILE A 55 -7.95 7.11 -1.30
CA ILE A 55 -6.86 7.35 -2.25
C ILE A 55 -7.44 7.87 -3.58
N VAL A 56 -8.43 7.17 -4.15
CA VAL A 56 -8.94 7.45 -5.49
C VAL A 56 -9.90 8.64 -5.49
N SER A 57 -10.90 8.64 -4.61
CA SER A 57 -11.94 9.67 -4.56
C SER A 57 -11.59 10.83 -3.62
N GLY A 58 -10.83 10.55 -2.57
CA GLY A 58 -10.38 11.54 -1.60
C GLY A 58 -11.51 12.26 -0.87
N ASN A 59 -11.28 13.54 -0.55
CA ASN A 59 -12.22 14.38 0.16
C ASN A 59 -13.11 15.16 -0.80
N ALA A 60 -14.40 14.90 -0.75
CA ALA A 60 -15.43 15.60 -1.54
C ALA A 60 -16.25 16.62 -0.72
N SER A 61 -15.85 16.93 0.52
CA SER A 61 -16.61 17.83 1.40
C SER A 61 -16.75 19.22 0.76
N PRO A 62 -17.97 19.79 0.70
CA PRO A 62 -18.20 21.11 0.10
C PRO A 62 -17.42 22.25 0.74
N GLY A 63 -17.08 22.14 2.04
CA GLY A 63 -16.29 23.13 2.76
C GLY A 63 -14.77 23.05 2.54
N THR A 64 -14.30 22.02 1.85
CA THR A 64 -12.88 21.88 1.55
C THR A 64 -12.48 22.81 0.40
N ARG A 65 -11.34 23.47 0.51
CA ARG A 65 -10.80 24.29 -0.58
C ARG A 65 -10.57 23.42 -1.83
N PRO A 66 -10.78 23.95 -3.06
CA PRO A 66 -10.68 23.20 -4.29
C PRO A 66 -9.35 22.42 -4.43
N GLU A 67 -8.24 23.03 -4.05
CA GLU A 67 -6.89 22.44 -4.13
C GLU A 67 -6.69 21.20 -3.23
N TYR A 68 -7.53 21.01 -2.22
CA TYR A 68 -7.49 19.88 -1.28
C TYR A 68 -8.63 18.88 -1.49
N ARG A 69 -9.42 19.07 -2.55
CA ARG A 69 -10.53 18.16 -2.89
C ARG A 69 -10.06 16.99 -3.73
N GLY A 70 -10.82 15.92 -3.63
CA GLY A 70 -10.59 14.72 -4.43
C GLY A 70 -9.42 13.88 -3.96
N GLY A 71 -9.18 12.83 -4.71
CA GLY A 71 -8.05 11.92 -4.59
C GLY A 71 -7.23 11.94 -5.86
N ILE A 72 -6.50 10.84 -6.13
CA ILE A 72 -5.72 10.72 -7.36
C ILE A 72 -6.60 10.53 -8.61
N GLY A 73 -7.87 10.15 -8.45
CA GLY A 73 -8.80 9.89 -9.56
C GLY A 73 -8.38 8.72 -10.46
N GLU A 74 -9.10 8.53 -11.54
CA GLU A 74 -8.75 7.50 -12.53
C GLU A 74 -7.48 7.87 -13.32
N ASP A 75 -7.22 9.15 -13.52
CA ASP A 75 -5.98 9.62 -14.17
C ASP A 75 -4.75 9.25 -13.33
N GLY A 76 -4.81 9.42 -12.01
CA GLY A 76 -3.75 8.99 -11.10
C GLY A 76 -3.59 7.47 -11.07
N VAL A 77 -4.67 6.70 -11.12
CA VAL A 77 -4.60 5.23 -11.24
C VAL A 77 -3.92 4.84 -12.56
N ALA A 78 -4.25 5.49 -13.66
CA ALA A 78 -3.61 5.26 -14.95
C ALA A 78 -2.11 5.61 -14.90
N ALA A 79 -1.75 6.74 -14.26
CA ALA A 79 -0.36 7.14 -14.07
C ALA A 79 0.44 6.12 -13.24
N LEU A 80 -0.16 5.56 -12.17
CA LEU A 80 0.47 4.51 -11.38
C LEU A 80 0.67 3.21 -12.18
N LYS A 81 -0.30 2.84 -13.02
CA LYS A 81 -0.14 1.69 -13.94
C LYS A 81 1.00 1.91 -14.93
N ALA A 82 1.08 3.09 -15.53
CA ALA A 82 2.17 3.45 -16.44
C ALA A 82 3.53 3.43 -15.71
N PHE A 83 3.58 3.92 -14.48
CA PHE A 83 4.77 3.88 -13.63
C PHE A 83 5.28 2.45 -13.43
N VAL A 84 4.40 1.53 -13.03
CA VAL A 84 4.77 0.11 -12.86
C VAL A 84 5.16 -0.53 -14.18
N ALA A 85 4.42 -0.29 -15.26
CA ALA A 85 4.74 -0.82 -16.60
C ALA A 85 6.11 -0.35 -17.09
N SER A 86 6.57 0.81 -16.65
CA SER A 86 7.90 1.37 -16.97
C SER A 86 9.00 0.92 -15.99
N GLY A 87 8.73 -0.09 -15.13
CA GLY A 87 9.70 -0.67 -14.19
C GLY A 87 9.78 0.06 -12.83
N GLY A 88 8.81 0.88 -12.49
CA GLY A 88 8.67 1.45 -11.16
C GLY A 88 8.10 0.45 -10.16
N THR A 89 8.39 0.64 -8.87
CA THR A 89 7.90 -0.21 -7.78
C THR A 89 6.84 0.51 -6.96
N LEU A 90 5.66 -0.10 -6.82
CA LEU A 90 4.65 0.34 -5.84
C LEU A 90 4.78 -0.49 -4.56
N VAL A 91 4.90 0.20 -3.43
CA VAL A 91 4.80 -0.37 -2.10
C VAL A 91 3.47 0.09 -1.50
N MET A 92 2.60 -0.85 -1.20
CA MET A 92 1.30 -0.57 -0.60
C MET A 92 1.16 -1.30 0.72
N MET A 93 0.72 -0.59 1.76
CA MET A 93 0.60 -1.14 3.10
C MET A 93 -0.86 -1.22 3.54
N GLY A 94 -1.19 -2.22 4.35
CA GLY A 94 -2.50 -2.39 4.92
C GLY A 94 -3.63 -2.39 3.88
N ASN A 95 -4.65 -1.58 4.10
CA ASN A 95 -5.81 -1.49 3.21
C ASN A 95 -5.49 -0.87 1.84
N ALA A 96 -4.38 -0.13 1.70
CA ALA A 96 -3.96 0.40 0.39
C ALA A 96 -3.65 -0.73 -0.61
N CYS A 97 -3.31 -1.94 -0.13
CA CYS A 97 -3.13 -3.12 -0.97
C CYS A 97 -4.39 -3.45 -1.79
N ASP A 98 -5.58 -3.17 -1.27
CA ASP A 98 -6.82 -3.40 -2.01
C ASP A 98 -6.92 -2.57 -3.29
N LEU A 99 -6.29 -1.39 -3.34
CA LEU A 99 -6.20 -0.61 -4.58
C LEU A 99 -5.40 -1.37 -5.64
N ALA A 100 -4.27 -1.98 -5.24
CA ALA A 100 -3.49 -2.81 -6.17
C ALA A 100 -4.31 -4.03 -6.64
N ILE A 101 -4.96 -4.75 -5.72
CA ILE A 101 -5.78 -5.93 -6.02
C ILE A 101 -6.93 -5.58 -6.98
N GLU A 102 -7.56 -4.42 -6.82
CA GLU A 102 -8.69 -4.00 -7.65
C GLU A 102 -8.28 -3.46 -9.02
N ARG A 103 -7.13 -2.84 -9.11
CA ARG A 103 -6.76 -2.03 -10.29
C ARG A 103 -5.65 -2.64 -11.13
N PHE A 104 -4.88 -3.60 -10.60
CA PHE A 104 -3.80 -4.25 -11.31
C PHE A 104 -4.10 -5.75 -11.47
N PRO A 105 -3.65 -6.39 -12.55
CA PRO A 105 -3.89 -7.81 -12.80
C PRO A 105 -2.94 -8.68 -11.95
N ILE A 106 -3.04 -8.55 -10.63
CA ILE A 106 -2.22 -9.33 -9.69
C ILE A 106 -3.00 -10.54 -9.15
N PRO A 107 -2.38 -11.72 -8.98
CA PRO A 107 -3.04 -12.95 -8.57
C PRO A 107 -3.17 -13.04 -7.04
N VAL A 108 -3.72 -12.01 -6.42
CA VAL A 108 -3.85 -11.90 -4.97
C VAL A 108 -5.28 -11.53 -4.62
N ARG A 109 -5.83 -12.12 -3.59
CA ARG A 109 -7.11 -11.72 -3.00
C ARG A 109 -6.99 -11.42 -1.52
N ASN A 110 -7.74 -10.44 -1.06
CA ASN A 110 -7.86 -10.12 0.36
C ASN A 110 -9.00 -10.95 0.96
N LEU A 111 -8.65 -11.93 1.81
CA LEU A 111 -9.62 -12.84 2.42
C LEU A 111 -10.47 -12.17 3.51
N LYS A 112 -10.01 -11.06 4.08
CA LYS A 112 -10.78 -10.30 5.06
C LYS A 112 -11.97 -9.56 4.42
N ARG A 113 -11.91 -9.33 3.12
CA ARG A 113 -12.91 -8.52 2.41
C ARG A 113 -14.29 -9.19 2.44
N GLY A 114 -15.29 -8.45 2.90
CA GLY A 114 -16.66 -8.95 3.05
C GLY A 114 -16.92 -9.72 4.34
N LEU A 115 -15.92 -9.97 5.17
CA LEU A 115 -16.15 -10.57 6.50
C LEU A 115 -16.76 -9.56 7.44
N THR A 116 -17.75 -10.03 8.19
CA THR A 116 -18.35 -9.25 9.28
C THR A 116 -17.45 -9.31 10.52
N ARG A 117 -17.71 -8.43 11.48
CA ARG A 117 -17.00 -8.43 12.77
C ARG A 117 -17.11 -9.76 13.52
N ASP A 118 -18.25 -10.43 13.42
CA ASP A 118 -18.47 -11.73 14.08
C ASP A 118 -17.70 -12.86 13.41
N GLN A 119 -17.38 -12.73 12.14
CA GLN A 119 -16.57 -13.69 11.38
C GLN A 119 -15.07 -13.46 11.55
N HIS A 120 -14.65 -12.20 11.68
CA HIS A 120 -13.26 -11.85 11.90
C HIS A 120 -13.13 -10.54 12.69
N PHE A 121 -12.55 -10.66 13.89
CA PHE A 121 -12.22 -9.52 14.73
C PHE A 121 -10.95 -9.79 15.53
N ALA A 122 -9.86 -9.17 15.15
CA ALA A 122 -8.56 -9.33 15.79
C ALA A 122 -7.90 -7.97 16.07
N PRO A 123 -8.40 -7.22 17.07
CA PRO A 123 -7.89 -5.89 17.41
C PRO A 123 -6.65 -6.00 18.32
N GLY A 124 -5.47 -6.01 17.76
CA GLY A 124 -4.23 -5.98 18.54
C GLY A 124 -3.74 -7.37 18.98
N THR A 125 -3.46 -8.25 18.02
CA THR A 125 -2.90 -9.58 18.25
C THR A 125 -1.42 -9.60 17.86
N ILE A 126 -0.60 -10.32 18.64
CA ILE A 126 0.78 -10.63 18.28
C ILE A 126 0.80 -11.96 17.56
N LEU A 127 1.27 -11.95 16.32
CA LEU A 127 1.41 -13.14 15.48
C LEU A 127 2.87 -13.55 15.38
N ASN A 128 3.12 -14.86 15.32
CA ASN A 128 4.41 -15.38 14.88
C ASN A 128 4.50 -15.20 13.36
N VAL A 129 5.59 -14.63 12.89
CA VAL A 129 5.82 -14.39 11.48
C VAL A 129 7.03 -15.17 11.02
N GLU A 130 6.87 -15.97 10.00
CA GLU A 130 7.96 -16.68 9.30
C GLU A 130 8.40 -15.84 8.10
N ILE A 131 9.70 -15.54 8.04
CA ILE A 131 10.31 -14.74 6.98
C ILE A 131 11.11 -15.66 6.05
N ASP A 132 10.89 -15.52 4.76
CA ASP A 132 11.78 -16.09 3.75
C ASP A 132 13.05 -15.25 3.67
N THR A 133 14.10 -15.70 4.36
CA THR A 133 15.40 -14.99 4.38
C THR A 133 16.16 -15.06 3.06
N GLY A 134 15.75 -15.93 2.14
CA GLY A 134 16.23 -15.97 0.76
C GLY A 134 15.58 -14.91 -0.15
N HIS A 135 14.45 -14.38 0.27
CA HIS A 135 13.77 -13.31 -0.45
C HIS A 135 14.45 -11.95 -0.20
N PRO A 136 14.65 -11.08 -1.21
CA PRO A 136 15.29 -9.78 -1.03
C PRO A 136 14.67 -8.92 0.09
N LEU A 137 13.35 -8.96 0.25
CA LEU A 137 12.63 -8.23 1.32
C LEU A 137 12.84 -8.85 2.71
N GLY A 138 13.31 -10.09 2.81
CA GLY A 138 13.65 -10.76 4.06
C GLY A 138 15.09 -10.56 4.50
N ALA A 139 15.92 -9.90 3.69
CA ALA A 139 17.32 -9.70 3.98
C ALA A 139 17.52 -8.89 5.28
N GLY A 140 18.33 -9.43 6.20
CA GLY A 140 18.62 -8.79 7.48
C GLY A 140 17.57 -9.00 8.56
N VAL A 141 16.46 -9.66 8.26
CA VAL A 141 15.42 -10.00 9.23
C VAL A 141 15.61 -11.45 9.70
N ALA A 142 15.35 -11.73 10.98
CA ALA A 142 15.38 -13.09 11.51
C ALA A 142 14.31 -13.96 10.82
N ALA A 143 14.60 -15.26 10.57
CA ALA A 143 13.70 -16.21 9.95
C ALA A 143 12.34 -16.34 10.69
N ARG A 144 12.34 -16.02 11.98
CA ARG A 144 11.13 -15.93 12.79
C ARG A 144 11.14 -14.63 13.57
N THR A 145 10.01 -13.94 13.55
CA THR A 145 9.80 -12.69 14.28
C THR A 145 8.36 -12.57 14.71
N TYR A 146 8.00 -11.47 15.32
CA TYR A 146 6.63 -11.19 15.75
C TYR A 146 6.08 -9.99 15.01
N GLY A 147 4.83 -10.09 14.57
CA GLY A 147 4.09 -9.00 13.95
C GLY A 147 2.92 -8.57 14.80
N PHE A 148 2.71 -7.27 14.93
CA PHE A 148 1.50 -6.74 15.52
C PHE A 148 0.40 -6.69 14.46
N TYR A 149 -0.68 -7.42 14.70
CA TYR A 149 -1.83 -7.50 13.81
C TYR A 149 -3.03 -6.78 14.42
N ASN A 150 -3.53 -5.78 13.73
CA ASN A 150 -4.69 -5.01 14.17
C ASN A 150 -5.72 -4.89 13.05
N ASN A 151 -6.58 -5.90 12.94
CA ASN A 151 -7.59 -5.95 11.88
C ASN A 151 -7.06 -5.69 10.47
N SER A 152 -5.78 -5.95 10.23
CA SER A 152 -5.13 -5.76 8.93
C SER A 152 -5.72 -6.71 7.87
N PRO A 153 -5.58 -6.43 6.58
CA PRO A 153 -5.90 -7.39 5.55
C PRO A 153 -4.98 -8.62 5.64
N PHE A 154 -5.47 -9.76 5.17
CA PHE A 154 -4.68 -10.96 4.97
C PHE A 154 -4.97 -11.53 3.59
N PHE A 155 -3.90 -12.03 2.94
CA PHE A 155 -3.91 -12.27 1.52
C PHE A 155 -3.75 -13.75 1.20
N GLU A 156 -4.32 -14.15 0.08
CA GLU A 156 -4.12 -15.45 -0.52
C GLU A 156 -3.78 -15.29 -2.00
N LEU A 157 -2.91 -16.16 -2.50
CA LEU A 157 -2.65 -16.24 -3.93
C LEU A 157 -3.79 -16.97 -4.62
N THR A 158 -4.26 -16.42 -5.73
CA THR A 158 -5.24 -17.10 -6.59
C THR A 158 -4.54 -18.16 -7.43
N GLU A 159 -5.25 -19.23 -7.79
CA GLU A 159 -4.69 -20.34 -8.59
C GLU A 159 -4.29 -19.88 -10.00
N GLY A 160 -3.34 -20.57 -10.60
CA GLY A 160 -2.97 -20.43 -12.01
C GLY A 160 -1.80 -19.51 -12.31
N PHE A 161 -1.09 -19.01 -11.32
CA PHE A 161 0.09 -18.15 -11.52
C PHE A 161 1.39 -18.83 -11.13
N SER A 162 2.47 -18.53 -11.85
CA SER A 162 3.79 -19.08 -11.57
C SER A 162 4.50 -18.34 -10.44
N SER A 163 5.40 -19.04 -9.74
CA SER A 163 6.29 -18.43 -8.72
C SER A 163 7.21 -17.32 -9.25
N GLN A 164 7.33 -17.20 -10.57
CA GLN A 164 8.06 -16.11 -11.21
C GLN A 164 7.28 -14.78 -11.21
N GLN A 165 5.96 -14.84 -11.05
CA GLN A 165 5.09 -13.67 -11.07
C GLN A 165 4.76 -13.15 -9.67
N VAL A 166 4.74 -14.03 -8.68
CA VAL A 166 4.43 -13.68 -7.29
C VAL A 166 5.31 -14.48 -6.34
N SER A 167 5.85 -13.82 -5.36
CA SER A 167 6.59 -14.44 -4.26
C SER A 167 6.08 -13.96 -2.92
N VAL A 168 6.16 -14.82 -1.90
CA VAL A 168 5.72 -14.53 -0.54
C VAL A 168 6.95 -14.39 0.35
N ALA A 169 7.24 -13.16 0.78
CA ALA A 169 8.39 -12.86 1.64
C ALA A 169 8.15 -13.16 3.12
N ALA A 170 6.89 -13.15 3.57
CA ALA A 170 6.53 -13.40 4.97
C ALA A 170 5.17 -14.07 5.10
N ARG A 171 5.00 -14.90 6.12
CA ARG A 171 3.73 -15.59 6.46
C ARG A 171 3.50 -15.57 7.96
N TYR A 172 2.23 -15.65 8.38
CA TYR A 172 1.79 -15.87 9.76
C TYR A 172 0.69 -16.92 9.83
#